data_8aeb1026ca4af26372a8f76a3276df18
#
_entry.id   8aeb1026ca4af26372a8f76a3276df18
#
_cell.length_a   1.000
_cell.length_b   1.000
_cell.length_c   1.000
_cell.angle_alpha   90.00
_cell.angle_beta   90.00
_cell.angle_gamma   90.00
#
_symmetry.space_group_name_H-M   'P 1'
#
loop_
_entity.id
_entity.type
_entity.pdbx_description
1 polymer ?
#
loop_
_entity_poly.entity_id
_entity_poly.type
_entity_poly.pdbx_seq_one_letter_code
_entity_poly.pdbx_strand_id
1 'polypeptide(L)'
;MKCRRLLFRLANFAEPETVRLVTEDQVAKEYIRSAVPKAKNTDSGTADFVFVGRTHLGEAPALAAAMPERGLLVCEGIHKGEAELALWHDIQESSNTGITFDLYTYGVAFFDHSRHKQHYKVNF
;
A
#
# COMPACT_ATOMS: atom_id res chain seq x y z
N MET A 1 5.49 -13.63 11.92
CA MET A 1 4.24 -13.76 11.17
C MET A 1 4.48 -13.50 9.69
N LYS A 2 3.94 -14.35 8.88
CA LYS A 2 4.18 -14.34 7.43
C LYS A 2 3.79 -13.01 6.77
N CYS A 3 2.61 -12.49 7.09
CA CYS A 3 2.12 -11.25 6.47
C CYS A 3 2.95 -10.03 6.85
N ARG A 4 3.37 -9.92 8.11
CA ARG A 4 4.19 -8.79 8.54
C ARG A 4 5.59 -8.85 7.96
N ARG A 5 6.12 -10.04 7.75
CA ARG A 5 7.41 -10.22 7.04
C ARG A 5 7.30 -9.70 5.60
N LEU A 6 6.13 -9.86 4.99
CA LEU A 6 5.90 -9.32 3.65
C LEU A 6 5.99 -7.78 3.67
N LEU A 7 5.45 -7.12 4.70
CA LEU A 7 5.56 -5.67 4.83
C LEU A 7 7.02 -5.23 4.89
N PHE A 8 7.84 -5.94 5.65
CA PHE A 8 9.27 -5.66 5.72
C PHE A 8 9.90 -5.77 4.33
N ARG A 9 9.61 -6.85 3.61
CA ARG A 9 10.17 -7.09 2.28
C ARG A 9 9.70 -6.06 1.25
N LEU A 10 8.43 -5.67 1.30
CA LEU A 10 7.89 -4.68 0.38
C LEU A 10 8.53 -3.31 0.63
N ALA A 11 8.66 -2.90 1.89
CA ALA A 11 9.30 -1.64 2.23
C ALA A 11 10.76 -1.63 1.81
N ASN A 12 11.48 -2.72 2.06
CA ASN A 12 12.87 -2.85 1.69
C ASN A 12 13.05 -2.81 0.16
N PHE A 13 12.17 -3.48 -0.57
CA PHE A 13 12.17 -3.47 -2.04
C PHE A 13 11.93 -2.06 -2.59
N ALA A 14 11.00 -1.34 -2.01
CA ALA A 14 10.61 -0.01 -2.50
C ALA A 14 11.69 1.05 -2.29
N GLU A 15 12.56 0.84 -1.32
CA GLU A 15 13.63 1.80 -0.97
C GLU A 15 13.12 3.24 -0.89
N PRO A 16 12.06 3.50 -0.12
CA PRO A 16 11.44 4.82 -0.11
C PRO A 16 12.28 5.86 0.62
N GLU A 17 12.17 7.11 0.16
CA GLU A 17 12.71 8.24 0.91
C GLU A 17 11.75 8.68 2.01
N THR A 18 10.44 8.51 1.77
CA THR A 18 9.39 8.88 2.72
C THR A 18 8.41 7.74 2.89
N VAL A 19 7.89 7.59 4.10
CA VAL A 19 6.85 6.61 4.41
C VAL A 19 5.69 7.28 5.14
N ARG A 20 4.48 6.82 4.85
CA ARG A 20 3.28 7.24 5.58
C ARG A 20 2.55 5.99 6.06
N LEU A 21 2.36 5.90 7.37
CA LEU A 21 1.79 4.73 8.02
C LEU A 21 0.42 5.09 8.60
N VAL A 22 -0.63 4.76 7.88
CA VAL A 22 -2.02 5.08 8.23
C VAL A 22 -2.60 3.87 8.97
N THR A 23 -2.14 3.66 10.17
CA THR A 23 -2.54 2.53 11.01
C THR A 23 -2.19 2.78 12.47
N GLU A 24 -2.90 2.12 13.39
CA GLU A 24 -2.56 2.08 14.81
C GLU A 24 -1.77 0.82 15.17
N ASP A 25 -1.54 -0.08 14.22
CA ASP A 25 -0.82 -1.33 14.46
C ASP A 25 0.67 -1.05 14.65
N GLN A 26 1.13 -1.02 15.90
CA GLN A 26 2.52 -0.73 16.22
C GLN A 26 3.48 -1.78 15.68
N VAL A 27 3.05 -3.04 15.60
CA VAL A 27 3.90 -4.11 15.08
C VAL A 27 4.15 -3.90 13.59
N ALA A 28 3.12 -3.57 12.82
CA ALA A 28 3.27 -3.26 11.40
C ALA A 28 4.20 -2.06 11.19
N LYS A 29 4.03 -1.01 11.99
CA LYS A 29 4.90 0.17 11.93
C LYS A 29 6.36 -0.19 12.19
N GLU A 30 6.63 -1.04 13.18
CA GLU A 30 7.98 -1.46 13.52
C GLU A 30 8.62 -2.27 12.38
N TYR A 31 7.88 -3.17 11.76
CA TYR A 31 8.41 -3.94 10.62
C TYR A 31 8.82 -3.02 9.47
N ILE A 32 7.98 -2.05 9.15
CA ILE A 32 8.26 -1.11 8.05
C ILE A 32 9.43 -0.21 8.41
N ARG A 33 9.42 0.37 9.60
CA ARG A 33 10.51 1.26 10.06
C ARG A 33 11.85 0.53 10.13
N SER A 34 11.85 -0.74 10.54
CA SER A 34 13.07 -1.54 10.62
C SER A 34 13.65 -1.83 9.24
N ALA A 35 12.78 -1.98 8.23
CA ALA A 35 13.22 -2.23 6.87
C ALA A 35 13.87 -1.00 6.23
N VAL A 36 13.37 0.20 6.59
CA VAL A 36 13.81 1.44 5.97
C VAL A 36 14.07 2.52 7.04
N PRO A 37 15.08 2.31 7.88
CA PRO A 37 15.31 3.21 9.04
C PRO A 37 15.68 4.63 8.64
N LYS A 38 16.15 4.84 7.43
CA LYS A 38 16.54 6.17 6.95
C LYS A 38 15.39 6.93 6.31
N ALA A 39 14.26 6.27 6.04
CA ALA A 39 13.11 6.92 5.45
C ALA A 39 12.46 7.88 6.45
N LYS A 40 12.01 9.03 5.96
CA LYS A 40 11.30 9.99 6.79
C LYS A 40 9.84 9.58 6.92
N ASN A 41 9.33 9.62 8.14
CA ASN A 41 7.89 9.40 8.40
C ASN A 41 7.13 10.71 8.22
N THR A 42 6.01 10.65 7.52
CA THR A 42 5.12 11.81 7.37
C THR A 42 3.70 11.45 7.78
N ASP A 43 3.01 12.42 8.37
CA ASP A 43 1.62 12.26 8.81
C ASP A 43 0.62 12.84 7.81
N SER A 44 1.12 13.51 6.79
CA SER A 44 0.26 14.17 5.81
C SER A 44 0.96 14.28 4.47
N GLY A 45 0.18 14.55 3.43
CA GLY A 45 0.71 14.69 2.08
C GLY A 45 1.05 13.34 1.46
N THR A 46 1.87 13.38 0.42
CA THR A 46 2.29 12.18 -0.30
C THR A 46 3.55 11.58 0.30
N ALA A 47 3.72 10.29 0.08
CA ALA A 47 4.93 9.56 0.45
C ALA A 47 5.22 8.52 -0.62
N ASP A 48 6.46 8.05 -0.67
CA ASP A 48 6.86 7.02 -1.64
C ASP A 48 6.31 5.65 -1.28
N PHE A 49 6.15 5.39 0.01
CA PHE A 49 5.58 4.15 0.52
C PHE A 49 4.47 4.52 1.49
N VAL A 50 3.26 4.01 1.21
CA VAL A 50 2.10 4.25 2.08
C VAL A 50 1.50 2.91 2.48
N PHE A 51 1.35 2.69 3.78
CA PHE A 51 0.65 1.54 4.32
C PHE A 51 -0.66 2.01 4.96
N VAL A 52 -1.77 1.40 4.54
CA VAL A 52 -3.10 1.71 5.08
C VAL A 52 -3.64 0.47 5.77
N GLY A 53 -3.84 0.57 7.08
CA GLY A 53 -4.40 -0.50 7.89
C GLY A 53 -5.89 -0.70 7.62
N ARG A 54 -6.38 -1.88 8.01
CA ARG A 54 -7.75 -2.31 7.71
C ARG A 54 -8.85 -1.37 8.20
N THR A 55 -8.60 -0.64 9.28
CA THR A 55 -9.59 0.28 9.83
C THR A 55 -9.58 1.65 9.15
N HIS A 56 -8.62 1.89 8.26
CA HIS A 56 -8.44 3.17 7.56
C HIS A 56 -8.58 3.06 6.05
N LEU A 57 -9.10 1.94 5.54
CA LEU A 57 -9.20 1.73 4.09
C LEU A 57 -10.05 2.80 3.37
N GLY A 58 -10.96 3.46 4.08
CA GLY A 58 -11.74 4.56 3.50
C GLY A 58 -10.89 5.70 2.99
N GLU A 59 -9.68 5.87 3.52
CA GLU A 59 -8.73 6.91 3.08
C GLU A 59 -7.89 6.49 1.88
N ALA A 60 -7.85 5.19 1.58
CA ALA A 60 -6.93 4.66 0.57
C ALA A 60 -7.17 5.15 -0.85
N PRO A 61 -8.42 5.27 -1.35
CA PRO A 61 -8.62 5.79 -2.71
C PRO A 61 -8.07 7.20 -2.91
N ALA A 62 -8.24 8.09 -1.93
CA ALA A 62 -7.70 9.45 -2.01
C ALA A 62 -6.18 9.44 -2.00
N LEU A 63 -5.59 8.57 -1.17
CA LEU A 63 -4.14 8.41 -1.13
C LEU A 63 -3.61 7.87 -2.45
N ALA A 64 -4.30 6.90 -3.04
CA ALA A 64 -3.92 6.34 -4.34
C ALA A 64 -3.90 7.43 -5.42
N ALA A 65 -4.92 8.29 -5.43
CA ALA A 65 -5.02 9.36 -6.41
C ALA A 65 -3.88 10.38 -6.31
N ALA A 66 -3.26 10.49 -5.13
CA ALA A 66 -2.18 11.43 -4.87
C ALA A 66 -0.79 10.80 -4.89
N MET A 67 -0.67 9.50 -5.17
CA MET A 67 0.62 8.81 -5.13
C MET A 67 1.56 9.26 -6.24
N PRO A 68 2.85 9.40 -5.93
CA PRO A 68 3.85 9.66 -6.97
C PRO A 68 4.06 8.44 -7.86
N GLU A 69 4.58 8.65 -9.05
CA GLU A 69 4.77 7.60 -10.05
C GLU A 69 5.62 6.44 -9.54
N ARG A 70 6.62 6.71 -8.70
CA ARG A 70 7.47 5.68 -8.10
C ARG A 70 6.92 5.12 -6.79
N GLY A 71 5.69 5.50 -6.43
CA GLY A 71 5.11 5.15 -5.14
C GLY A 71 4.62 3.72 -5.06
N LEU A 72 4.48 3.24 -3.85
CA LEU A 72 3.92 1.94 -3.52
C LEU A 72 2.88 2.12 -2.42
N LEU A 73 1.68 1.63 -2.66
CA LEU A 73 0.58 1.65 -1.69
C LEU A 73 0.26 0.22 -1.28
N VAL A 74 0.22 -0.03 0.03
CA VAL A 74 -0.16 -1.32 0.58
C VAL A 74 -1.42 -1.13 1.43
N CYS A 75 -2.46 -1.89 1.11
CA CYS A 75 -3.75 -1.83 1.81
C CYS A 75 -4.03 -3.14 2.50
N GLU A 76 -4.31 -3.09 3.80
CA GLU A 76 -4.62 -4.28 4.59
C GLU A 76 -6.13 -4.50 4.67
N GLY A 77 -6.57 -5.74 4.50
CA GLY A 77 -7.97 -6.10 4.73
C GLY A 77 -8.88 -5.87 3.55
N ILE A 78 -8.37 -5.90 2.33
CA ILE A 78 -9.17 -5.65 1.12
C ILE A 78 -10.29 -6.68 0.90
N HIS A 79 -10.19 -7.86 1.50
CA HIS A 79 -11.21 -8.91 1.42
C HIS A 79 -12.05 -9.04 2.69
N LYS A 80 -11.99 -8.08 3.59
CA LYS A 80 -12.73 -8.13 4.85
C LYS A 80 -14.26 -8.13 4.62
N GLY A 81 -14.71 -7.40 3.60
CA GLY A 81 -16.13 -7.31 3.26
C GLY A 81 -16.33 -6.63 1.93
N GLU A 82 -17.59 -6.47 1.54
CA GLU A 82 -17.94 -5.84 0.26
C GLU A 82 -17.49 -4.38 0.17
N ALA A 83 -17.61 -3.64 1.28
CA ALA A 83 -17.21 -2.24 1.31
C ALA A 83 -15.70 -2.09 1.07
N GLU A 84 -14.91 -2.94 1.72
CA GLU A 84 -13.45 -2.92 1.58
C GLU A 84 -13.04 -3.32 0.16
N LEU A 85 -13.69 -4.34 -0.40
CA LEU A 85 -13.40 -4.76 -1.76
C LEU A 85 -13.76 -3.67 -2.78
N ALA A 86 -14.84 -2.95 -2.55
CA ALA A 86 -15.22 -1.81 -3.41
C ALA A 86 -14.16 -0.71 -3.37
N LEU A 87 -13.60 -0.42 -2.19
CA LEU A 87 -12.50 0.55 -2.05
C LEU A 87 -11.26 0.09 -2.82
N TRP A 88 -10.96 -1.20 -2.77
CA TRP A 88 -9.85 -1.78 -3.53
C TRP A 88 -10.07 -1.62 -5.03
N HIS A 89 -11.29 -1.88 -5.50
CA HIS A 89 -11.63 -1.68 -6.92
C HIS A 89 -11.48 -0.21 -7.33
N ASP A 90 -11.84 0.73 -6.46
CA ASP A 90 -11.65 2.15 -6.73
C ASP A 90 -10.17 2.49 -6.93
N ILE A 91 -9.30 1.87 -6.11
CA ILE A 91 -7.85 2.04 -6.26
C ILE A 91 -7.37 1.49 -7.60
N GLN A 92 -7.84 0.29 -7.97
CA GLN A 92 -7.49 -0.33 -9.26
C GLN A 92 -7.94 0.51 -10.45
N GLU A 93 -9.08 1.19 -10.33
CA GLU A 93 -9.64 2.02 -11.40
C GLU A 93 -9.04 3.43 -11.42
N SER A 94 -8.29 3.83 -10.42
CA SER A 94 -7.66 5.16 -10.38
C SER A 94 -6.78 5.39 -11.60
N SER A 95 -6.85 6.59 -12.17
CA SER A 95 -6.16 6.92 -13.43
C SER A 95 -4.64 6.80 -13.32
N ASN A 96 -4.08 6.98 -12.13
CA ASN A 96 -2.63 6.89 -11.93
C ASN A 96 -2.15 5.52 -11.44
N THR A 97 -3.07 4.58 -11.19
CA THR A 97 -2.70 3.21 -10.79
C THR A 97 -2.23 2.42 -12.00
N GLY A 98 -1.10 1.75 -11.87
CA GLY A 98 -0.56 0.86 -12.88
C GLY A 98 -0.88 -0.61 -12.56
N ILE A 99 0.09 -1.32 -12.00
CA ILE A 99 -0.03 -2.75 -11.69
C ILE A 99 -0.47 -2.93 -10.24
N THR A 100 -1.42 -3.83 -10.00
CA THR A 100 -1.83 -4.19 -8.64
C THR A 100 -1.69 -5.69 -8.42
N PHE A 101 -1.43 -6.05 -7.17
CA PHE A 101 -1.38 -7.43 -6.71
C PHE A 101 -2.33 -7.62 -5.55
N ASP A 102 -3.27 -8.55 -5.70
CA ASP A 102 -4.16 -8.97 -4.63
C ASP A 102 -3.53 -10.20 -3.97
N LEU A 103 -2.98 -10.00 -2.78
CA LEU A 103 -2.33 -11.05 -2.00
C LEU A 103 -3.25 -11.55 -0.88
N TYR A 104 -4.52 -11.31 -1.02
CA TYR A 104 -5.60 -11.60 -0.11
C TYR A 104 -5.59 -10.71 1.15
N THR A 105 -4.62 -10.92 2.05
CA THR A 105 -4.49 -10.07 3.27
C THR A 105 -4.13 -8.64 2.91
N TYR A 106 -3.29 -8.46 1.90
CA TYR A 106 -2.86 -7.15 1.43
C TYR A 106 -3.17 -6.97 -0.04
N GLY A 107 -3.55 -5.75 -0.42
CA GLY A 107 -3.52 -5.29 -1.78
C GLY A 107 -2.31 -4.37 -1.96
N VAL A 108 -1.56 -4.57 -3.03
CA VAL A 108 -0.36 -3.79 -3.33
C VAL A 108 -0.55 -3.11 -4.66
N ALA A 109 -0.38 -1.79 -4.71
CA ALA A 109 -0.56 -1.01 -5.93
C ALA A 109 0.69 -0.22 -6.27
N PHE A 110 1.09 -0.30 -7.52
CA PHE A 110 2.19 0.47 -8.12
C PHE A 110 1.62 1.56 -9.02
N PHE A 111 2.31 2.67 -9.11
CA PHE A 111 1.79 3.87 -9.79
C PHE A 111 2.59 4.28 -11.03
N ASP A 112 3.42 3.40 -11.54
CA ASP A 112 4.06 3.57 -12.84
C ASP A 112 3.03 3.26 -13.93
N HIS A 113 2.35 4.29 -14.41
CA HIS A 113 1.30 4.17 -15.42
C HIS A 113 1.80 4.34 -16.86
N SER A 114 3.12 4.27 -17.05
CA SER A 114 3.70 4.23 -18.39
C SER A 114 3.40 2.91 -19.11
N ARG A 115 2.95 1.91 -18.37
CA ARG A 115 2.57 0.60 -18.88
C ARG A 115 1.06 0.42 -18.78
N HIS A 116 0.53 -0.61 -19.46
CA HIS A 116 -0.88 -0.95 -19.36
C HIS A 116 -1.22 -1.39 -17.92
N LYS A 117 -2.44 -1.04 -17.49
CA LYS A 117 -2.94 -1.52 -16.21
C LYS A 117 -3.04 -3.04 -16.24
N GLN A 118 -2.60 -3.66 -15.15
CA GLN A 118 -2.73 -5.10 -14.94
C GLN A 118 -3.03 -5.38 -13.49
N HIS A 119 -3.94 -6.31 -13.24
CA HIS A 119 -4.35 -6.66 -11.89
C HIS A 119 -4.17 -8.16 -11.70
N TYR A 120 -3.39 -8.53 -10.71
CA TYR A 120 -3.06 -9.92 -10.44
C TYR A 120 -3.61 -10.36 -9.09
N LYS A 121 -4.06 -11.60 -9.02
CA LYS A 121 -4.35 -12.26 -7.75
C LYS A 121 -3.27 -13.30 -7.54
N VAL A 122 -2.65 -13.30 -6.37
CA VAL A 122 -1.53 -14.16 -6.06
C VAL A 122 -1.81 -14.91 -4.76
N ASN A 123 -1.70 -16.23 -4.80
CA ASN A 123 -1.77 -17.03 -3.59
C ASN A 123 -0.51 -16.80 -2.77
N PHE A 124 -0.74 -16.48 -1.50
CA PHE A 124 0.37 -16.10 -0.64
C PHE A 124 0.46 -16.96 0.62
#